data_e72f3eccf03b5e3eb25cf1f92b2fc1e3
#
_entry.id   e72f3eccf03b5e3eb25cf1f92b2fc1e3
#
_cell.length_a   1.000
_cell.length_b   1.000
_cell.length_c   1.000
_cell.angle_alpha   90.00
_cell.angle_beta   90.00
_cell.angle_gamma   90.00
#
_symmetry.space_group_name_H-M   'P 1'
#
loop_
_entity.id
_entity.type
_entity.pdbx_description
1 polymer ?
#
loop_
_entity_poly.entity_id
_entity_poly.type
_entity_poly.pdbx_seq_one_letter_code
_entity_poly.pdbx_strand_id
1 'polypeptide(L)'
;MIAELLRNSNYTVVFTGAGMSTESGLPDFRSKNTGLWENVDPTLIASVDSMNRDVERFFQFYRERVLGVKDCLPHKGHELLVEWEKAGLVDSIITQNVDGFHYRAGSKNVMELHGTLQTVHCQQCGLEFSSEKYETNHFYCTCGGKLRPSVVLFGEGLPEEPFMKAIEESEKADLFIVLGSSLTVTPANQFPLLAKDHGAKLVIVNLEPTEFDSYADLVINDRKIGDLLIEINEKLM
;
A
#
# COMPACT_ATOMS: atom_id res chain seq x y z
N MET A 1 12.23 5.08 -21.48
CA MET A 1 12.66 5.96 -20.37
C MET A 1 12.65 5.20 -19.04
N ILE A 2 11.48 4.73 -18.45
CA ILE A 2 11.52 3.95 -17.16
C ILE A 2 12.33 2.66 -17.32
N ALA A 3 12.17 1.89 -18.41
CA ALA A 3 12.96 0.69 -18.66
C ALA A 3 14.48 0.94 -18.68
N GLU A 4 14.92 2.11 -19.15
CA GLU A 4 16.34 2.50 -19.11
C GLU A 4 16.78 2.86 -17.69
N LEU A 5 15.92 3.55 -16.93
CA LEU A 5 16.20 3.85 -15.52
C LEU A 5 16.37 2.54 -14.72
N LEU A 6 15.45 1.57 -14.90
CA LEU A 6 15.53 0.25 -14.26
C LEU A 6 16.81 -0.52 -14.64
N ARG A 7 17.22 -0.50 -15.92
CA ARG A 7 18.46 -1.19 -16.34
C ARG A 7 19.74 -0.54 -15.79
N ASN A 8 19.70 0.75 -15.54
CA ASN A 8 20.86 1.53 -15.10
C ASN A 8 20.88 1.73 -13.57
N SER A 9 19.82 1.35 -12.87
CA SER A 9 19.75 1.40 -11.43
C SER A 9 20.52 0.25 -10.80
N ASN A 10 21.19 0.51 -9.68
CA ASN A 10 21.80 -0.51 -8.85
C ASN A 10 20.92 -0.88 -7.65
N TYR A 11 19.99 0.01 -7.27
CA TYR A 11 19.05 -0.22 -6.17
C TYR A 11 17.73 0.49 -6.42
N THR A 12 16.72 -0.27 -6.81
CA THR A 12 15.39 0.25 -7.13
C THR A 12 14.40 -0.05 -6.02
N VAL A 13 13.75 0.99 -5.52
CA VAL A 13 12.65 0.88 -4.56
C VAL A 13 11.35 1.30 -5.21
N VAL A 14 10.30 0.49 -5.03
CA VAL A 14 8.94 0.79 -5.51
C VAL A 14 8.07 1.16 -4.31
N PHE A 15 7.42 2.33 -4.38
CA PHE A 15 6.47 2.79 -3.38
C PHE A 15 5.04 2.71 -3.94
N THR A 16 4.14 2.00 -3.28
CA THR A 16 2.78 1.81 -3.80
C THR A 16 1.69 2.36 -2.90
N GLY A 17 0.65 2.89 -3.52
CA GLY A 17 -0.60 3.30 -2.88
C GLY A 17 -1.80 2.59 -3.50
N ALA A 18 -3.01 2.98 -3.09
CA ALA A 18 -4.26 2.29 -3.46
C ALA A 18 -4.52 2.24 -4.98
N GLY A 19 -4.01 3.20 -5.74
CA GLY A 19 -4.06 3.19 -7.21
C GLY A 19 -3.41 1.96 -7.82
N MET A 20 -2.40 1.35 -7.16
CA MET A 20 -1.80 0.09 -7.60
C MET A 20 -2.78 -1.08 -7.60
N SER A 21 -3.82 -1.07 -6.77
CA SER A 21 -4.76 -2.17 -6.64
C SER A 21 -6.13 -1.93 -7.31
N THR A 22 -6.31 -0.78 -7.97
CA THR A 22 -7.60 -0.46 -8.64
C THR A 22 -7.91 -1.39 -9.80
N GLU A 23 -6.90 -1.82 -10.55
CA GLU A 23 -7.04 -2.77 -11.65
C GLU A 23 -7.29 -4.21 -11.17
N SER A 24 -7.13 -4.48 -9.88
CA SER A 24 -7.57 -5.70 -9.21
C SER A 24 -9.06 -5.67 -8.82
N GLY A 25 -9.74 -4.52 -8.98
CA GLY A 25 -11.14 -4.33 -8.60
C GLY A 25 -11.34 -3.69 -7.23
N LEU A 26 -10.28 -3.35 -6.51
CA LEU A 26 -10.41 -2.62 -5.23
C LEU A 26 -10.57 -1.13 -5.49
N PRO A 27 -11.53 -0.45 -4.85
CA PRO A 27 -11.63 0.99 -4.91
C PRO A 27 -10.40 1.62 -4.22
N ASP A 28 -9.87 2.69 -4.79
CA ASP A 28 -8.95 3.54 -4.06
C ASP A 28 -9.67 4.41 -3.01
N PHE A 29 -8.92 5.26 -2.32
CA PHE A 29 -9.49 6.04 -1.21
C PHE A 29 -9.96 7.43 -1.62
N ARG A 30 -9.39 8.06 -2.66
CA ARG A 30 -9.51 9.50 -2.90
C ARG A 30 -9.89 9.89 -4.31
N SER A 31 -9.90 8.97 -5.26
CA SER A 31 -10.29 9.29 -6.65
C SER A 31 -11.67 9.90 -6.70
N LYS A 32 -11.79 10.96 -7.50
CA LYS A 32 -13.04 11.68 -7.69
C LYS A 32 -14.13 10.74 -8.22
N ASN A 33 -15.28 10.75 -7.56
CA ASN A 33 -16.48 9.94 -7.82
C ASN A 33 -16.39 8.43 -7.48
N THR A 34 -15.24 7.89 -7.10
CA THR A 34 -15.07 6.45 -6.84
C THR A 34 -14.32 6.13 -5.54
N GLY A 35 -13.64 7.11 -4.96
CA GLY A 35 -12.83 6.94 -3.77
C GLY A 35 -13.66 6.66 -2.52
N LEU A 36 -13.20 5.74 -1.67
CA LEU A 36 -13.89 5.35 -0.43
C LEU A 36 -14.15 6.52 0.53
N TRP A 37 -13.29 7.53 0.50
CA TRP A 37 -13.37 8.70 1.39
C TRP A 37 -14.04 9.93 0.75
N GLU A 38 -14.53 9.84 -0.49
CA GLU A 38 -15.09 11.01 -1.19
C GLU A 38 -16.22 11.70 -0.41
N ASN A 39 -17.06 10.90 0.24
CA ASN A 39 -18.23 11.42 0.98
C ASN A 39 -18.18 11.10 2.48
N VAL A 40 -17.05 10.60 2.98
CA VAL A 40 -16.90 10.15 4.37
C VAL A 40 -15.54 10.57 4.90
N ASP A 41 -15.54 11.26 6.03
CA ASP A 41 -14.30 11.50 6.78
C ASP A 41 -13.77 10.16 7.32
N PRO A 42 -12.57 9.71 6.88
CA PRO A 42 -12.01 8.43 7.30
C PRO A 42 -11.81 8.33 8.82
N THR A 43 -11.59 9.45 9.52
CA THR A 43 -11.42 9.47 10.98
C THR A 43 -12.69 9.07 11.72
N LEU A 44 -13.86 9.25 11.08
CA LEU A 44 -15.15 8.86 11.67
C LEU A 44 -15.43 7.36 11.63
N ILE A 45 -14.66 6.58 10.85
CA ILE A 45 -14.88 5.13 10.66
C ILE A 45 -13.62 4.32 10.94
N ALA A 46 -12.44 4.80 10.55
CA ALA A 46 -11.18 4.06 10.57
C ALA A 46 -10.19 4.63 11.61
N SER A 47 -10.67 5.08 12.76
CA SER A 47 -9.84 5.58 13.87
C SER A 47 -10.05 4.79 15.15
N VAL A 48 -9.12 4.94 16.08
CA VAL A 48 -9.25 4.39 17.46
C VAL A 48 -10.52 4.92 18.13
N ASP A 49 -10.81 6.20 17.97
CA ASP A 49 -11.99 6.83 18.55
C ASP A 49 -13.29 6.26 17.97
N SER A 50 -13.34 6.01 16.65
CA SER A 50 -14.51 5.41 16.01
C SER A 50 -14.78 4.00 16.53
N MET A 51 -13.73 3.19 16.67
CA MET A 51 -13.83 1.84 17.22
C MET A 51 -14.36 1.83 18.67
N ASN A 52 -13.99 2.82 19.48
CA ASN A 52 -14.46 2.93 20.87
C ASN A 52 -15.88 3.48 20.98
N ARG A 53 -16.28 4.37 20.07
CA ARG A 53 -17.57 5.05 20.08
C ARG A 53 -18.69 4.21 19.47
N ASP A 54 -18.43 3.52 18.36
CA ASP A 54 -19.40 2.73 17.59
C ASP A 54 -18.73 1.47 17.03
N VAL A 55 -18.54 0.49 17.93
CA VAL A 55 -17.83 -0.74 17.60
C VAL A 55 -18.54 -1.58 16.53
N GLU A 56 -19.87 -1.58 16.50
CA GLU A 56 -20.64 -2.35 15.52
C GLU A 56 -20.41 -1.80 14.11
N ARG A 57 -20.47 -0.48 13.95
CA ARG A 57 -20.17 0.18 12.67
C ARG A 57 -18.73 -0.06 12.24
N PHE A 58 -17.79 -0.02 13.17
CA PHE A 58 -16.38 -0.34 12.92
C PHE A 58 -16.22 -1.79 12.42
N PHE A 59 -16.86 -2.76 13.08
CA PHE A 59 -16.80 -4.16 12.69
C PHE A 59 -17.40 -4.39 11.29
N GLN A 60 -18.55 -3.80 10.99
CA GLN A 60 -19.17 -3.94 9.67
C GLN A 60 -18.32 -3.32 8.57
N PHE A 61 -17.80 -2.13 8.77
CA PHE A 61 -16.90 -1.48 7.81
C PHE A 61 -15.68 -2.36 7.48
N TYR A 62 -14.98 -2.86 8.51
CA TYR A 62 -13.81 -3.70 8.26
C TYR A 62 -14.14 -5.09 7.74
N ARG A 63 -15.30 -5.63 8.08
CA ARG A 63 -15.80 -6.86 7.47
C ARG A 63 -15.99 -6.72 5.96
N GLU A 64 -16.62 -5.64 5.52
CA GLU A 64 -16.78 -5.35 4.09
C GLU A 64 -15.42 -5.20 3.40
N ARG A 65 -14.45 -4.56 4.04
CA ARG A 65 -13.09 -4.43 3.53
C ARG A 65 -12.39 -5.78 3.39
N VAL A 66 -12.46 -6.64 4.40
CA VAL A 66 -11.89 -8.01 4.37
C VAL A 66 -12.50 -8.83 3.25
N LEU A 67 -13.84 -8.82 3.11
CA LEU A 67 -14.53 -9.54 2.06
C LEU A 67 -14.16 -9.01 0.67
N GLY A 68 -14.13 -7.69 0.48
CA GLY A 68 -13.74 -7.08 -0.79
C GLY A 68 -12.32 -7.46 -1.24
N VAL A 69 -11.36 -7.50 -0.31
CA VAL A 69 -9.98 -7.95 -0.62
C VAL A 69 -9.93 -9.45 -0.96
N LYS A 70 -10.74 -10.27 -0.28
CA LYS A 70 -10.80 -11.72 -0.54
C LYS A 70 -11.26 -12.04 -1.95
N ASP A 71 -12.26 -11.30 -2.44
CA ASP A 71 -12.88 -11.55 -3.75
C ASP A 71 -12.01 -11.04 -4.92
N CYS A 72 -10.92 -10.31 -4.62
CA CYS A 72 -10.00 -9.77 -5.61
C CYS A 72 -8.67 -10.53 -5.66
N LEU A 73 -8.00 -10.47 -6.81
CA LEU A 73 -6.67 -11.06 -7.02
C LEU A 73 -5.66 -9.99 -7.42
N PRO A 74 -4.37 -10.17 -7.11
CA PRO A 74 -3.32 -9.33 -7.69
C PRO A 74 -3.46 -9.28 -9.21
N HIS A 75 -3.33 -8.09 -9.79
CA HIS A 75 -3.37 -7.95 -11.26
C HIS A 75 -1.96 -8.08 -11.85
N LYS A 76 -1.85 -8.06 -13.19
CA LYS A 76 -0.59 -8.27 -13.92
C LYS A 76 0.55 -7.34 -13.46
N GLY A 77 0.24 -6.11 -13.03
CA GLY A 77 1.27 -5.19 -12.50
C GLY A 77 1.97 -5.73 -11.25
N HIS A 78 1.23 -6.36 -10.32
CA HIS A 78 1.84 -7.00 -9.15
C HIS A 78 2.74 -8.18 -9.54
N GLU A 79 2.30 -9.00 -10.51
CA GLU A 79 3.10 -10.12 -11.02
C GLU A 79 4.39 -9.64 -11.69
N LEU A 80 4.34 -8.55 -12.47
CA LEU A 80 5.51 -7.96 -13.11
C LEU A 80 6.52 -7.43 -12.08
N LEU A 81 6.07 -6.82 -10.99
CA LEU A 81 6.98 -6.42 -9.92
C LEU A 81 7.71 -7.62 -9.31
N VAL A 82 7.04 -8.77 -9.17
CA VAL A 82 7.67 -10.04 -8.73
C VAL A 82 8.69 -10.55 -9.76
N GLU A 83 8.37 -10.47 -11.05
CA GLU A 83 9.29 -10.83 -12.13
C GLU A 83 10.54 -9.94 -12.09
N TRP A 84 10.37 -8.64 -11.88
CA TRP A 84 11.47 -7.67 -11.76
C TRP A 84 12.30 -7.84 -10.48
N GLU A 85 11.66 -8.18 -9.36
CA GLU A 85 12.36 -8.55 -8.12
C GLU A 85 13.27 -9.77 -8.33
N LYS A 86 12.75 -10.82 -9.00
CA LYS A 86 13.54 -12.03 -9.34
C LYS A 86 14.68 -11.75 -10.32
N ALA A 87 14.51 -10.77 -11.20
CA ALA A 87 15.52 -10.35 -12.16
C ALA A 87 16.56 -9.38 -11.58
N GLY A 88 16.39 -8.95 -10.31
CA GLY A 88 17.26 -7.96 -9.67
C GLY A 88 17.09 -6.55 -10.22
N LEU A 89 15.92 -6.23 -10.79
CA LEU A 89 15.56 -4.91 -11.27
C LEU A 89 14.78 -4.10 -10.22
N VAL A 90 14.21 -4.75 -9.22
CA VAL A 90 13.53 -4.16 -8.06
C VAL A 90 14.05 -4.85 -6.81
N ASP A 91 14.50 -4.08 -5.83
CA ASP A 91 15.11 -4.59 -4.60
C ASP A 91 14.10 -4.68 -3.47
N SER A 92 13.18 -3.71 -3.38
CA SER A 92 12.17 -3.69 -2.34
C SER A 92 10.90 -2.93 -2.73
N ILE A 93 9.82 -3.23 -2.00
CA ILE A 93 8.52 -2.56 -2.15
C ILE A 93 8.12 -1.97 -0.81
N ILE A 94 7.86 -0.68 -0.78
CA ILE A 94 7.24 0.03 0.33
C ILE A 94 5.77 0.25 -0.04
N THR A 95 4.84 -0.21 0.78
CA THR A 95 3.42 -0.09 0.43
C THR A 95 2.59 0.55 1.54
N GLN A 96 1.67 1.42 1.14
CA GLN A 96 0.60 1.94 1.98
C GLN A 96 -0.64 1.03 1.97
N ASN A 97 -0.67 0.06 1.05
CA ASN A 97 -1.79 -0.84 0.88
C ASN A 97 -1.85 -1.88 1.99
N VAL A 98 -3.06 -2.25 2.36
CA VAL A 98 -3.36 -3.23 3.41
C VAL A 98 -3.98 -4.52 2.84
N ASP A 99 -4.01 -4.64 1.51
CA ASP A 99 -4.65 -5.75 0.79
C ASP A 99 -3.80 -7.04 0.73
N GLY A 100 -2.49 -6.93 0.99
CA GLY A 100 -1.56 -8.05 0.95
C GLY A 100 -1.24 -8.55 -0.48
N PHE A 101 -1.59 -7.79 -1.54
CA PHE A 101 -1.46 -8.26 -2.91
C PHE A 101 -0.02 -8.45 -3.36
N HIS A 102 0.93 -7.66 -2.88
CA HIS A 102 2.34 -7.87 -3.18
C HIS A 102 2.82 -9.23 -2.69
N TYR A 103 2.50 -9.61 -1.44
CA TYR A 103 2.83 -10.94 -0.91
C TYR A 103 2.07 -12.05 -1.63
N ARG A 104 0.78 -11.85 -1.94
CA ARG A 104 -0.04 -12.84 -2.67
C ARG A 104 0.43 -13.05 -4.11
N ALA A 105 1.02 -12.04 -4.74
CA ALA A 105 1.67 -12.16 -6.06
C ALA A 105 3.01 -12.90 -5.98
N GLY A 106 3.69 -12.86 -4.82
CA GLY A 106 4.96 -13.57 -4.57
C GLY A 106 6.17 -12.68 -4.27
N SER A 107 5.99 -11.34 -4.11
CA SER A 107 7.05 -10.45 -3.63
C SER A 107 7.50 -10.82 -2.22
N LYS A 108 8.78 -10.67 -1.92
CA LYS A 108 9.38 -11.09 -0.66
C LYS A 108 9.83 -9.94 0.22
N ASN A 109 10.36 -8.88 -0.38
CA ASN A 109 10.87 -7.73 0.34
C ASN A 109 9.86 -6.59 0.31
N VAL A 110 8.82 -6.70 1.15
CA VAL A 110 7.69 -5.75 1.20
C VAL A 110 7.57 -5.15 2.59
N MET A 111 7.53 -3.82 2.70
CA MET A 111 7.24 -3.07 3.92
C MET A 111 5.79 -2.57 3.88
N GLU A 112 4.89 -3.21 4.64
CA GLU A 112 3.49 -2.81 4.78
C GLU A 112 3.37 -1.72 5.86
N LEU A 113 3.46 -0.44 5.46
CA LEU A 113 3.49 0.70 6.38
C LEU A 113 2.21 0.88 7.20
N HIS A 114 1.08 0.47 6.65
CA HIS A 114 -0.22 0.62 7.28
C HIS A 114 -0.79 -0.71 7.80
N GLY A 115 0.07 -1.74 7.92
CA GLY A 115 -0.35 -3.08 8.36
C GLY A 115 -1.13 -3.83 7.28
N THR A 116 -1.98 -4.78 7.69
CA THR A 116 -2.61 -5.72 6.76
C THR A 116 -4.05 -6.07 7.15
N LEU A 117 -4.89 -6.35 6.15
CA LEU A 117 -6.24 -6.93 6.31
C LEU A 117 -6.22 -8.47 6.34
N GLN A 118 -5.05 -9.11 6.19
CA GLN A 118 -4.93 -10.57 6.19
C GLN A 118 -5.08 -11.17 7.59
N THR A 119 -4.79 -10.38 8.63
CA THR A 119 -4.90 -10.81 10.02
C THR A 119 -5.74 -9.85 10.86
N VAL A 120 -6.20 -10.36 11.99
CA VAL A 120 -6.85 -9.61 13.06
C VAL A 120 -6.17 -9.93 14.40
N HIS A 121 -6.12 -8.98 15.30
CA HIS A 121 -5.55 -9.20 16.63
C HIS A 121 -6.51 -8.78 17.75
N CYS A 122 -6.34 -9.42 18.90
CA CYS A 122 -7.13 -9.13 20.09
C CYS A 122 -6.57 -7.90 20.80
N GLN A 123 -7.41 -6.91 21.06
CA GLN A 123 -7.05 -5.70 21.78
C GLN A 123 -6.69 -5.93 23.25
N GLN A 124 -7.08 -7.07 23.85
CA GLN A 124 -6.85 -7.37 25.25
C GLN A 124 -5.66 -8.28 25.48
N CYS A 125 -5.52 -9.37 24.70
CA CYS A 125 -4.46 -10.37 24.94
C CYS A 125 -3.40 -10.40 23.83
N GLY A 126 -3.53 -9.61 22.77
CA GLY A 126 -2.57 -9.51 21.67
C GLY A 126 -2.54 -10.71 20.72
N LEU A 127 -3.31 -11.77 20.95
CA LEU A 127 -3.32 -12.94 20.06
C LEU A 127 -3.77 -12.54 18.65
N GLU A 128 -3.03 -13.02 17.67
CA GLU A 128 -3.34 -12.83 16.26
C GLU A 128 -4.08 -14.03 15.67
N PHE A 129 -4.98 -13.76 14.72
CA PHE A 129 -5.79 -14.72 14.00
C PHE A 129 -5.89 -14.34 12.52
N SER A 130 -6.27 -15.31 11.67
CA SER A 130 -6.68 -15.02 10.29
C SER A 130 -7.90 -14.08 10.25
N SER A 131 -7.94 -13.20 9.26
CA SER A 131 -9.09 -12.32 9.00
C SER A 131 -10.39 -13.06 8.66
N GLU A 132 -10.37 -14.39 8.42
CA GLU A 132 -11.55 -15.26 8.30
C GLU A 132 -12.50 -15.14 9.50
N LYS A 133 -12.00 -14.70 10.66
CA LYS A 133 -12.85 -14.37 11.81
C LYS A 133 -13.89 -13.31 11.46
N TYR A 134 -13.51 -12.29 10.70
CA TYR A 134 -14.39 -11.22 10.26
C TYR A 134 -15.39 -11.69 9.18
N GLU A 135 -15.00 -12.62 8.32
CA GLU A 135 -15.90 -13.21 7.34
C GLU A 135 -17.09 -13.91 8.00
N THR A 136 -16.82 -14.60 9.11
CA THR A 136 -17.79 -15.40 9.85
C THR A 136 -18.41 -14.64 11.04
N ASN A 137 -18.27 -13.30 11.11
CA ASN A 137 -18.77 -12.42 12.16
C ASN A 137 -18.24 -12.75 13.57
N HIS A 138 -17.03 -13.30 13.66
CA HIS A 138 -16.36 -13.54 14.95
C HIS A 138 -15.50 -12.32 15.31
N PHE A 139 -16.11 -11.34 15.98
CA PHE A 139 -15.46 -10.07 16.34
C PHE A 139 -14.87 -10.06 17.75
N TYR A 140 -14.97 -11.16 18.48
CA TYR A 140 -14.46 -11.27 19.84
C TYR A 140 -13.53 -12.46 20.00
N CYS A 141 -12.49 -12.27 20.81
CA CYS A 141 -11.54 -13.31 21.19
C CYS A 141 -12.13 -14.19 22.32
N THR A 142 -11.60 -15.38 22.49
CA THR A 142 -11.95 -16.27 23.61
C THR A 142 -11.69 -15.67 24.99
N CYS A 143 -10.79 -14.68 25.11
CA CYS A 143 -10.57 -13.92 26.34
C CYS A 143 -11.61 -12.82 26.59
N GLY A 144 -12.58 -12.62 25.68
CA GLY A 144 -13.58 -11.56 25.75
C GLY A 144 -13.15 -10.23 25.10
N GLY A 145 -11.88 -10.09 24.68
CA GLY A 145 -11.37 -8.90 24.02
C GLY A 145 -11.90 -8.75 22.60
N LYS A 146 -12.02 -7.51 22.12
CA LYS A 146 -12.41 -7.20 20.74
C LYS A 146 -11.29 -7.60 19.78
N LEU A 147 -11.62 -8.23 18.65
CA LEU A 147 -10.73 -8.45 17.54
C LEU A 147 -10.80 -7.26 16.60
N ARG A 148 -9.67 -6.77 16.12
CA ARG A 148 -9.61 -5.74 15.06
C ARG A 148 -8.63 -6.16 13.98
N PRO A 149 -8.82 -5.73 12.73
CA PRO A 149 -7.81 -5.93 11.68
C PRO A 149 -6.46 -5.34 12.07
N SER A 150 -5.37 -6.00 11.65
CA SER A 150 -3.99 -5.60 11.94
C SER A 150 -3.55 -4.43 11.04
N VAL A 151 -4.44 -3.45 10.86
CA VAL A 151 -4.19 -2.21 10.11
C VAL A 151 -3.92 -1.06 11.07
N VAL A 152 -3.15 -0.07 10.61
CA VAL A 152 -2.94 1.19 11.33
C VAL A 152 -4.20 2.05 11.20
N LEU A 153 -4.78 2.43 12.33
CA LEU A 153 -5.92 3.34 12.38
C LEU A 153 -5.47 4.79 12.45
N PHE A 154 -6.34 5.70 12.02
CA PHE A 154 -6.09 7.13 12.22
C PHE A 154 -5.91 7.44 13.71
N GLY A 155 -4.83 8.16 14.04
CA GLY A 155 -4.41 8.44 15.42
C GLY A 155 -3.37 7.46 15.99
N GLU A 156 -3.00 6.40 15.25
CA GLU A 156 -1.92 5.50 15.63
C GLU A 156 -0.60 5.84 14.91
N GLY A 157 0.52 5.47 15.54
CA GLY A 157 1.83 5.47 14.88
C GLY A 157 1.96 4.33 13.88
N LEU A 158 2.83 4.51 12.89
CA LEU A 158 3.18 3.43 11.97
C LEU A 158 3.98 2.34 12.72
N PRO A 159 3.90 1.07 12.30
CA PRO A 159 4.66 -0.02 12.91
C PRO A 159 6.17 0.23 12.75
N GLU A 160 6.90 0.16 13.87
CA GLU A 160 8.30 0.58 13.96
C GLU A 160 9.22 -0.17 12.99
N GLU A 161 9.13 -1.50 12.94
CA GLU A 161 10.00 -2.33 12.12
C GLU A 161 9.84 -2.04 10.60
N PRO A 162 8.63 -2.09 9.99
CA PRO A 162 8.44 -1.73 8.59
C PRO A 162 8.83 -0.28 8.29
N PHE A 163 8.59 0.64 9.25
CA PHE A 163 8.90 2.06 9.08
C PHE A 163 10.42 2.30 9.02
N MET A 164 11.17 1.73 9.98
CA MET A 164 12.63 1.85 10.01
C MET A 164 13.27 1.20 8.78
N LYS A 165 12.78 0.03 8.38
CA LYS A 165 13.25 -0.63 7.17
C LYS A 165 12.95 0.19 5.91
N ALA A 166 11.77 0.83 5.83
CA ALA A 166 11.45 1.71 4.71
C ALA A 166 12.36 2.94 4.63
N ILE A 167 12.82 3.48 5.78
CA ILE A 167 13.85 4.54 5.82
C ILE A 167 15.14 4.00 5.19
N GLU A 168 15.67 2.88 5.69
CA GLU A 168 16.91 2.30 5.20
C GLU A 168 16.88 2.00 3.69
N GLU A 169 15.76 1.46 3.20
CA GLU A 169 15.57 1.15 1.78
C GLU A 169 15.49 2.43 0.94
N SER A 170 14.80 3.47 1.43
CA SER A 170 14.71 4.75 0.73
C SER A 170 16.07 5.45 0.63
N GLU A 171 16.89 5.39 1.68
CA GLU A 171 18.24 5.97 1.70
C GLU A 171 19.23 5.25 0.75
N LYS A 172 19.02 3.95 0.49
CA LYS A 172 19.84 3.15 -0.44
C LYS A 172 19.47 3.37 -1.89
N ALA A 173 18.23 3.79 -2.17
CA ALA A 173 17.72 3.87 -3.53
C ALA A 173 18.51 4.82 -4.42
N ASP A 174 18.84 4.39 -5.63
CA ASP A 174 19.24 5.28 -6.71
C ASP A 174 18.13 5.48 -7.76
N LEU A 175 17.08 4.62 -7.69
CA LEU A 175 15.80 4.79 -8.38
C LEU A 175 14.64 4.55 -7.41
N PHE A 176 13.75 5.53 -7.29
CA PHE A 176 12.55 5.43 -6.46
C PHE A 176 11.29 5.65 -7.32
N ILE A 177 10.43 4.63 -7.40
CA ILE A 177 9.25 4.64 -8.28
C ILE A 177 7.98 4.63 -7.43
N VAL A 178 7.19 5.69 -7.53
CA VAL A 178 5.86 5.78 -6.90
C VAL A 178 4.80 5.29 -7.88
N LEU A 179 3.98 4.33 -7.46
CA LEU A 179 2.88 3.76 -8.24
C LEU A 179 1.54 3.93 -7.50
N GLY A 180 0.67 4.76 -8.03
CA GLY A 180 -0.71 4.89 -7.57
C GLY A 180 -0.88 5.44 -6.15
N SER A 181 -0.07 6.40 -5.76
CA SER A 181 -0.21 7.11 -4.49
C SER A 181 -0.47 8.59 -4.72
N SER A 182 -1.47 9.13 -4.04
CA SER A 182 -1.72 10.58 -4.00
C SER A 182 -0.70 11.36 -3.17
N LEU A 183 0.16 10.65 -2.39
CA LEU A 183 1.18 11.23 -1.51
C LEU A 183 0.64 12.24 -0.49
N THR A 184 -0.60 12.06 -0.02
CA THR A 184 -1.24 12.97 0.96
C THR A 184 -1.17 12.49 2.40
N VAL A 185 -0.73 11.24 2.66
CA VAL A 185 -0.72 10.64 4.00
C VAL A 185 0.66 10.70 4.62
N THR A 186 0.78 11.53 5.66
CA THR A 186 2.01 11.65 6.47
C THR A 186 2.00 10.59 7.59
N PRO A 187 3.16 9.98 7.93
CA PRO A 187 4.51 10.28 7.43
C PRO A 187 4.91 9.49 6.16
N ALA A 188 4.07 8.58 5.66
CA ALA A 188 4.41 7.71 4.53
C ALA A 188 4.78 8.47 3.24
N ASN A 189 4.20 9.64 3.01
CA ASN A 189 4.52 10.50 1.86
C ASN A 189 5.94 11.10 1.89
N GLN A 190 6.69 10.95 2.97
CA GLN A 190 8.05 11.49 3.07
C GLN A 190 9.12 10.56 2.46
N PHE A 191 8.85 9.27 2.26
CA PHE A 191 9.83 8.33 1.70
C PHE A 191 10.33 8.70 0.30
N PRO A 192 9.48 9.16 -0.67
CA PRO A 192 9.97 9.63 -1.96
C PRO A 192 10.94 10.81 -1.86
N LEU A 193 10.70 11.76 -0.95
CA LEU A 193 11.61 12.88 -0.72
C LEU A 193 12.89 12.45 -0.04
N LEU A 194 12.80 11.54 0.94
CA LEU A 194 13.97 10.97 1.60
C LEU A 194 14.91 10.30 0.57
N ALA A 195 14.36 9.49 -0.33
CA ALA A 195 15.14 8.88 -1.41
C ALA A 195 15.75 9.94 -2.34
N LYS A 196 14.98 10.97 -2.69
CA LYS A 196 15.44 12.08 -3.53
C LYS A 196 16.60 12.83 -2.88
N ASP A 197 16.51 13.13 -1.59
CA ASP A 197 17.54 13.82 -0.81
C ASP A 197 18.85 13.00 -0.72
N HIS A 198 18.76 11.66 -0.82
CA HIS A 198 19.90 10.74 -0.90
C HIS A 198 20.39 10.49 -2.34
N GLY A 199 19.83 11.20 -3.33
CA GLY A 199 20.33 11.19 -4.71
C GLY A 199 19.57 10.27 -5.66
N ALA A 200 18.48 9.64 -5.24
CA ALA A 200 17.66 8.80 -6.11
C ALA A 200 17.03 9.60 -7.25
N LYS A 201 16.87 8.96 -8.40
CA LYS A 201 15.93 9.40 -9.43
C LYS A 201 14.51 9.08 -8.95
N LEU A 202 13.64 10.09 -8.91
CA LEU A 202 12.25 9.95 -8.50
C LEU A 202 11.33 9.89 -9.71
N VAL A 203 10.55 8.81 -9.81
CA VAL A 203 9.50 8.61 -10.82
C VAL A 203 8.15 8.55 -10.12
N ILE A 204 7.17 9.34 -10.57
CA ILE A 204 5.80 9.31 -10.05
C ILE A 204 4.84 8.88 -11.16
N VAL A 205 4.11 7.79 -10.92
CA VAL A 205 3.04 7.29 -11.78
C VAL A 205 1.74 7.31 -10.98
N ASN A 206 0.89 8.27 -11.29
CA ASN A 206 -0.42 8.41 -10.63
C ASN A 206 -1.39 9.09 -11.59
N LEU A 207 -2.65 8.66 -11.65
CA LEU A 207 -3.64 9.24 -12.58
C LEU A 207 -3.90 10.73 -12.32
N GLU A 208 -3.93 11.14 -11.06
CA GLU A 208 -4.10 12.54 -10.68
C GLU A 208 -2.75 13.15 -10.32
N PRO A 209 -2.52 14.45 -10.63
CA PRO A 209 -1.34 15.15 -10.17
C PRO A 209 -1.19 15.11 -8.64
N THR A 210 0.06 15.10 -8.17
CA THR A 210 0.40 15.16 -6.76
C THR A 210 1.17 16.43 -6.41
N GLU A 211 1.15 16.81 -5.14
CA GLU A 211 1.96 17.95 -4.65
C GLU A 211 3.48 17.68 -4.78
N PHE A 212 3.86 16.43 -5.01
CA PHE A 212 5.26 15.99 -5.13
C PHE A 212 5.76 15.94 -6.58
N ASP A 213 4.91 16.17 -7.57
CA ASP A 213 5.27 16.09 -9.00
C ASP A 213 6.44 17.02 -9.35
N SER A 214 6.52 18.19 -8.71
CA SER A 214 7.62 19.15 -8.93
C SER A 214 9.00 18.65 -8.46
N TYR A 215 9.06 17.65 -7.60
CA TYR A 215 10.30 17.04 -7.12
C TYR A 215 10.75 15.86 -7.99
N ALA A 216 9.85 15.31 -8.81
CA ALA A 216 10.11 14.12 -9.61
C ALA A 216 10.96 14.44 -10.86
N ASP A 217 11.83 13.48 -11.22
CA ASP A 217 12.57 13.52 -12.48
C ASP A 217 11.69 13.10 -13.68
N LEU A 218 10.63 12.32 -13.40
CA LEU A 218 9.64 11.88 -14.35
C LEU A 218 8.27 11.73 -13.71
N VAL A 219 7.25 12.30 -14.36
CA VAL A 219 5.84 12.17 -13.94
C VAL A 219 5.01 11.59 -15.08
N ILE A 220 4.13 10.63 -14.76
CA ILE A 220 3.17 10.02 -15.70
C ILE A 220 1.79 10.01 -15.04
N ASN A 221 0.86 10.81 -15.58
CA ASN A 221 -0.49 11.02 -15.02
C ASN A 221 -1.63 10.57 -15.94
N ASP A 222 -1.35 9.99 -17.11
CA ASP A 222 -2.32 9.72 -18.16
C ASP A 222 -2.54 8.23 -18.45
N ARG A 223 -2.01 7.34 -17.61
CA ARG A 223 -1.98 5.89 -17.87
C ARG A 223 -2.36 5.07 -16.66
N LYS A 224 -3.01 3.93 -16.90
CA LYS A 224 -3.17 2.87 -15.91
C LYS A 224 -1.83 2.22 -15.61
N ILE A 225 -1.64 1.84 -14.36
CA ILE A 225 -0.36 1.28 -13.88
C ILE A 225 -0.06 -0.06 -14.54
N GLY A 226 -1.04 -0.97 -14.62
CA GLY A 226 -0.85 -2.28 -15.22
C GLY A 226 -0.45 -2.19 -16.69
N ASP A 227 -1.13 -1.35 -17.47
CA ASP A 227 -0.81 -1.12 -18.88
C ASP A 227 0.62 -0.56 -19.05
N LEU A 228 0.99 0.40 -18.19
CA LEU A 228 2.33 0.98 -18.21
C LEU A 228 3.40 -0.04 -17.85
N LEU A 229 3.19 -0.86 -16.80
CA LEU A 229 4.16 -1.88 -16.41
C LEU A 229 4.33 -2.97 -17.46
N ILE A 230 3.26 -3.34 -18.18
CA ILE A 230 3.33 -4.26 -19.33
C ILE A 230 4.22 -3.66 -20.42
N GLU A 231 4.00 -2.41 -20.81
CA GLU A 231 4.82 -1.74 -21.84
C GLU A 231 6.29 -1.61 -21.41
N ILE A 232 6.55 -1.34 -20.13
CA ILE A 232 7.92 -1.30 -19.61
C ILE A 232 8.56 -2.68 -19.70
N ASN A 233 7.82 -3.73 -19.32
CA ASN A 233 8.33 -5.11 -19.37
C ASN A 233 8.68 -5.56 -20.79
N GLU A 234 7.86 -5.21 -21.79
CA GLU A 234 8.18 -5.47 -23.20
C GLU A 234 9.48 -4.81 -23.66
N LYS A 235 9.82 -3.66 -23.08
CA LYS A 235 11.08 -2.96 -23.38
C LYS A 235 12.28 -3.48 -22.58
N LEU A 236 12.05 -4.20 -21.49
CA LEU A 236 13.09 -4.83 -20.67
C LEU A 236 13.56 -6.16 -21.26
N MET A 237 12.66 -6.89 -21.93
CA MET A 237 12.97 -8.10 -22.70
C MET A 237 13.73 -7.77 -23.99
#